data_85e21e9d2868ead5b583f531f64f4db3
#
_entry.id   85e21e9d2868ead5b583f531f64f4db3
#
_cell.length_a   1.000
_cell.length_b   1.000
_cell.length_c   1.000
_cell.angle_alpha   90.00
_cell.angle_beta   90.00
_cell.angle_gamma   90.00
#
_symmetry.space_group_name_H-M   'P 1'
#
loop_
_entity.id
_entity.type
_entity.pdbx_description
1 polymer ?
#
loop_
_entity_poly.entity_id
_entity_poly.type
_entity_poly.pdbx_seq_one_letter_code
_entity_poly.pdbx_strand_id
1 'polypeptide(L)'
;MVQFQELAKRARALGPGGEDPLRELTEHDLARLGYAQGQCVRIVRLLSRDTQLERYLRAAERNGIVPITRLSQRYPARLRQTLGQRCPAVLFAKGDLALLGARCISVVGSRELTECGRAFAEAAGRLIARSDYALCSGGAMGADRAAQEACLKNGGSAVIFPAGRLLDCPVQA
;
A
#
# COMPACT_ATOMS: atom_id res chain seq x y z
N MET A 1 1.55 -17.54 8.07
CA MET A 1 1.16 -16.11 8.23
C MET A 1 -0.21 -16.09 8.89
N VAL A 2 -0.32 -15.59 10.13
CA VAL A 2 -1.60 -15.50 10.84
C VAL A 2 -2.50 -14.56 10.06
N GLN A 3 -3.66 -15.04 9.61
CA GLN A 3 -4.64 -14.19 8.95
C GLN A 3 -5.26 -13.28 10.00
N PHE A 4 -4.95 -12.01 9.97
CA PHE A 4 -5.41 -11.02 10.95
C PHE A 4 -6.96 -10.97 11.05
N GLN A 5 -7.64 -11.19 9.93
CA GLN A 5 -9.10 -11.29 9.89
C GLN A 5 -9.62 -12.51 10.66
N GLU A 6 -8.96 -13.63 10.54
CA GLU A 6 -9.33 -14.85 11.24
C GLU A 6 -9.06 -14.71 12.74
N LEU A 7 -7.92 -14.09 13.11
CA LEU A 7 -7.64 -13.78 14.50
C LEU A 7 -8.68 -12.82 15.09
N ALA A 8 -9.03 -11.74 14.39
CA ALA A 8 -10.04 -10.79 14.85
C ALA A 8 -11.43 -11.43 14.99
N LYS A 9 -11.81 -12.32 14.05
CA LYS A 9 -13.06 -13.08 14.12
C LYS A 9 -13.09 -14.02 15.34
N ARG A 10 -12.00 -14.75 15.54
CA ARG A 10 -11.87 -15.68 16.67
C ARG A 10 -11.81 -14.96 18.01
N ALA A 11 -11.11 -13.83 18.09
CA ALA A 11 -11.04 -13.02 19.29
C ALA A 11 -12.43 -12.52 19.73
N ARG A 12 -13.27 -12.08 18.79
CA ARG A 12 -14.65 -11.69 19.07
C ARG A 12 -15.51 -12.82 19.61
N ALA A 13 -15.20 -14.05 19.27
CA ALA A 13 -15.92 -15.24 19.72
C ALA A 13 -15.56 -15.65 21.17
N LEU A 14 -14.50 -15.10 21.76
CA LEU A 14 -14.06 -15.44 23.13
C LEU A 14 -14.83 -14.71 24.24
N GLY A 15 -15.65 -13.71 23.90
CA GLY A 15 -16.49 -13.00 24.88
C GLY A 15 -16.60 -11.51 24.63
N PRO A 16 -17.34 -10.78 25.47
CA PRO A 16 -17.50 -9.34 25.36
C PRO A 16 -16.17 -8.67 25.75
N GLY A 17 -15.26 -8.59 24.81
CA GLY A 17 -14.08 -7.75 24.91
C GLY A 17 -14.48 -6.29 24.77
N GLY A 18 -13.65 -5.39 25.28
CA GLY A 18 -13.83 -3.96 25.17
C GLY A 18 -13.84 -3.45 23.71
N GLU A 19 -13.69 -2.16 23.52
CA GLU A 19 -13.74 -1.51 22.18
C GLU A 19 -12.77 -2.11 21.15
N ASP A 20 -11.67 -2.73 21.59
CA ASP A 20 -10.70 -3.42 20.73
C ASP A 20 -10.37 -4.83 21.25
N PRO A 21 -11.09 -5.87 20.80
CA PRO A 21 -10.91 -7.24 21.27
C PRO A 21 -9.52 -7.83 20.95
N LEU A 22 -8.71 -7.17 20.12
CA LEU A 22 -7.35 -7.63 19.82
C LEU A 22 -6.33 -7.11 20.83
N ARG A 23 -6.55 -5.94 21.42
CA ARG A 23 -5.63 -5.34 22.40
C ARG A 23 -5.59 -6.08 23.74
N GLU A 24 -6.70 -6.72 24.09
CA GLU A 24 -6.86 -7.43 25.37
C GLU A 24 -6.48 -8.91 25.31
N LEU A 25 -6.07 -9.42 24.12
CA LEU A 25 -5.70 -10.81 23.95
C LEU A 25 -4.44 -11.17 24.76
N THR A 26 -4.63 -12.16 25.65
CA THR A 26 -3.54 -12.78 26.41
C THR A 26 -2.94 -13.99 25.68
N GLU A 27 -1.78 -14.45 26.14
CA GLU A 27 -1.19 -15.70 25.64
C GLU A 27 -2.13 -16.90 25.86
N HIS A 28 -2.86 -16.89 26.98
CA HIS A 28 -3.84 -17.94 27.31
C HIS A 28 -4.99 -17.97 26.29
N ASP A 29 -5.53 -16.80 25.92
CA ASP A 29 -6.60 -16.70 24.92
C ASP A 29 -6.14 -17.21 23.56
N LEU A 30 -4.93 -16.86 23.16
CA LEU A 30 -4.33 -17.32 21.91
C LEU A 30 -4.10 -18.84 21.92
N ALA A 31 -3.67 -19.41 23.05
CA ALA A 31 -3.52 -20.85 23.20
C ALA A 31 -4.87 -21.57 23.06
N ARG A 32 -5.95 -21.04 23.65
CA ARG A 32 -7.32 -21.55 23.48
C ARG A 32 -7.79 -21.49 22.02
N LEU A 33 -7.30 -20.53 21.24
CA LEU A 33 -7.55 -20.42 19.80
C LEU A 33 -6.69 -21.37 18.95
N GLY A 34 -5.83 -22.18 19.57
CA GLY A 34 -5.02 -23.19 18.92
C GLY A 34 -3.67 -22.69 18.37
N TYR A 35 -3.19 -21.54 18.83
CA TYR A 35 -1.86 -21.07 18.49
C TYR A 35 -0.78 -21.74 19.33
N ALA A 36 0.36 -22.07 18.71
CA ALA A 36 1.51 -22.60 19.43
C ALA A 36 2.11 -21.53 20.37
N GLN A 37 2.71 -21.96 21.50
CA GLN A 37 3.23 -21.06 22.54
C GLN A 37 4.12 -19.93 21.98
N GLY A 38 5.07 -20.27 21.10
CA GLY A 38 5.94 -19.27 20.48
C GLY A 38 5.19 -18.23 19.60
N GLN A 39 4.04 -18.62 19.04
CA GLN A 39 3.17 -17.71 18.30
C GLN A 39 2.39 -16.81 19.26
N CYS A 40 1.90 -17.34 20.39
CA CYS A 40 1.19 -16.58 21.42
C CYS A 40 2.06 -15.45 21.96
N VAL A 41 3.27 -15.75 22.41
CA VAL A 41 4.24 -14.76 22.90
C VAL A 41 4.52 -13.68 21.84
N ARG A 42 4.75 -14.10 20.60
CA ARG A 42 5.03 -13.17 19.50
C ARG A 42 3.86 -12.24 19.19
N ILE A 43 2.63 -12.77 19.18
CA ILE A 43 1.42 -11.99 18.90
C ILE A 43 1.20 -10.95 20.00
N VAL A 44 1.20 -11.37 21.28
CA VAL A 44 1.03 -10.46 22.42
C VAL A 44 2.10 -9.36 22.40
N ARG A 45 3.36 -9.71 22.20
CA ARG A 45 4.45 -8.74 22.09
C ARG A 45 4.27 -7.74 20.92
N LEU A 46 3.66 -8.16 19.81
CA LEU A 46 3.37 -7.27 18.68
C LEU A 46 2.20 -6.33 19.00
N LEU A 47 1.17 -6.83 19.66
CA LEU A 47 0.00 -6.05 20.07
C LEU A 47 0.34 -5.00 21.15
N SER A 48 1.35 -5.26 21.99
CA SER A 48 1.80 -4.31 23.04
C SER A 48 2.67 -3.15 22.53
N ARG A 49 2.90 -3.03 21.22
CA ARG A 49 3.76 -1.97 20.62
C ARG A 49 3.02 -0.67 20.30
N ASP A 50 2.01 -0.32 21.05
CA ASP A 50 1.15 0.84 20.78
C ASP A 50 1.93 2.16 20.66
N THR A 51 2.81 2.48 21.61
CA THR A 51 3.58 3.72 21.59
C THR A 51 4.48 3.84 20.35
N GLN A 52 5.09 2.72 19.92
CA GLN A 52 5.93 2.72 18.72
C GLN A 52 5.08 2.88 17.46
N LEU A 53 3.93 2.21 17.40
CA LEU A 53 2.98 2.32 16.29
C LEU A 53 2.47 3.75 16.17
N GLU A 54 2.01 4.35 17.27
CA GLU A 54 1.55 5.74 17.27
C GLU A 54 2.61 6.72 16.77
N ARG A 55 3.87 6.56 17.21
CA ARG A 55 4.97 7.39 16.74
C ARG A 55 5.13 7.30 15.21
N TYR A 56 5.04 6.09 14.63
CA TYR A 56 5.13 5.91 13.19
C TYR A 56 3.91 6.48 12.45
N LEU A 57 2.70 6.29 13.00
CA LEU A 57 1.48 6.83 12.40
C LEU A 57 1.48 8.36 12.39
N ARG A 58 1.88 9.00 13.50
CA ARG A 58 2.04 10.46 13.56
C ARG A 58 3.13 10.98 12.61
N ALA A 59 4.21 10.24 12.42
CA ALA A 59 5.24 10.59 11.46
C ALA A 59 4.73 10.45 10.01
N ALA A 60 3.96 9.43 9.70
CA ALA A 60 3.33 9.23 8.40
C ALA A 60 2.35 10.39 8.10
N GLU A 61 1.45 10.69 9.03
CA GLU A 61 0.45 11.76 8.91
C GLU A 61 1.10 13.13 8.63
N ARG A 62 2.13 13.50 9.41
CA ARG A 62 2.90 14.76 9.19
C ARG A 62 3.51 14.86 7.79
N ASN A 63 3.74 13.74 7.13
CA ASN A 63 4.29 13.68 5.77
C ASN A 63 3.23 13.39 4.70
N GLY A 64 1.93 13.49 5.05
CA GLY A 64 0.84 13.22 4.14
C GLY A 64 0.74 11.77 3.67
N ILE A 65 1.30 10.83 4.45
CA ILE A 65 1.27 9.40 4.16
C ILE A 65 0.13 8.76 4.93
N VAL A 66 -0.77 8.08 4.21
CA VAL A 66 -1.94 7.41 4.76
C VAL A 66 -1.72 5.89 4.74
N PRO A 67 -1.74 5.21 5.90
CA PRO A 67 -1.76 3.76 5.95
C PRO A 67 -3.15 3.24 5.60
N ILE A 68 -3.23 2.30 4.65
CA ILE A 68 -4.47 1.69 4.19
C ILE A 68 -4.39 0.19 4.47
N THR A 69 -5.11 -0.27 5.46
CA THR A 69 -5.11 -1.70 5.83
C THR A 69 -6.02 -2.51 4.92
N ARG A 70 -5.79 -3.81 4.82
CA ARG A 70 -6.68 -4.75 4.09
C ARG A 70 -8.13 -4.72 4.55
N LEU A 71 -8.40 -4.25 5.76
CA LEU A 71 -9.74 -4.15 6.35
C LEU A 71 -10.45 -2.87 5.92
N SER A 72 -9.71 -1.87 5.44
CA SER A 72 -10.25 -0.59 5.00
C SER A 72 -11.06 -0.75 3.71
N GLN A 73 -12.17 -0.02 3.61
CA GLN A 73 -12.94 0.11 2.38
C GLN A 73 -12.14 0.82 1.27
N ARG A 74 -11.14 1.63 1.64
CA ARG A 74 -10.22 2.30 0.70
C ARG A 74 -9.16 1.38 0.10
N TYR A 75 -9.04 0.13 0.62
CA TYR A 75 -8.07 -0.82 0.07
C TYR A 75 -8.47 -1.22 -1.36
N PRO A 76 -7.59 -1.13 -2.36
CA PRO A 76 -7.94 -1.37 -3.76
C PRO A 76 -8.57 -2.76 -3.96
N ALA A 77 -9.82 -2.77 -4.38
CA ALA A 77 -10.59 -4.02 -4.57
C ALA A 77 -9.92 -4.94 -5.61
N ARG A 78 -9.42 -4.35 -6.70
CA ARG A 78 -8.69 -5.09 -7.76
C ARG A 78 -7.45 -5.79 -7.21
N LEU A 79 -6.66 -5.10 -6.37
CA LEU A 79 -5.46 -5.69 -5.75
C LEU A 79 -5.84 -6.90 -4.88
N ARG A 80 -6.92 -6.75 -4.11
CA ARG A 80 -7.46 -7.84 -3.27
C ARG A 80 -7.93 -9.03 -4.10
N GLN A 81 -8.65 -8.78 -5.19
CA GLN A 81 -9.14 -9.83 -6.09
C GLN A 81 -7.99 -10.58 -6.77
N THR A 82 -6.98 -9.84 -7.25
CA THR A 82 -5.86 -10.43 -8.00
C THR A 82 -4.90 -11.20 -7.10
N LEU A 83 -4.54 -10.67 -5.94
CA LEU A 83 -3.52 -11.27 -5.07
C LEU A 83 -4.11 -12.17 -3.98
N GLY A 84 -5.41 -12.06 -3.67
CA GLY A 84 -6.07 -12.86 -2.64
C GLY A 84 -5.33 -12.79 -1.30
N GLN A 85 -4.86 -13.94 -0.81
CA GLN A 85 -4.12 -14.02 0.45
C GLN A 85 -2.71 -13.42 0.40
N ARG A 86 -2.14 -13.22 -0.77
CA ARG A 86 -0.82 -12.59 -0.97
C ARG A 86 -0.87 -11.07 -0.93
N CYS A 87 -2.05 -10.47 -0.77
CA CYS A 87 -2.20 -9.03 -0.59
C CYS A 87 -1.34 -8.52 0.58
N PRO A 88 -0.64 -7.41 0.43
CA PRO A 88 -0.02 -6.70 1.55
C PRO A 88 -1.04 -6.41 2.66
N ALA A 89 -0.64 -6.59 3.91
CA ALA A 89 -1.53 -6.29 5.05
C ALA A 89 -1.85 -4.79 5.14
N VAL A 90 -0.90 -3.95 4.76
CA VAL A 90 -1.00 -2.49 4.76
C VAL A 90 -0.33 -1.95 3.49
N LEU A 91 -0.97 -0.97 2.88
CA LEU A 91 -0.38 -0.09 1.86
C LEU A 91 -0.12 1.28 2.51
N PHE A 92 0.98 1.89 2.17
CA PHE A 92 1.24 3.29 2.51
C PHE A 92 1.09 4.11 1.24
N ALA A 93 0.21 5.10 1.26
CA ALA A 93 -0.07 5.95 0.11
C ALA A 93 0.13 7.42 0.45
N LYS A 94 0.57 8.21 -0.54
CA LYS A 94 0.76 9.65 -0.43
C LYS A 94 0.20 10.30 -1.70
N GLY A 95 -0.60 11.35 -1.56
CA GLY A 95 -1.26 12.04 -2.66
C GLY A 95 -2.75 11.70 -2.77
N ASP A 96 -3.29 11.77 -3.98
CA ASP A 96 -4.71 11.51 -4.22
C ASP A 96 -5.02 10.01 -4.13
N LEU A 97 -5.74 9.63 -3.09
CA LEU A 97 -6.13 8.24 -2.83
C LEU A 97 -7.20 7.72 -3.80
N ALA A 98 -7.93 8.58 -4.51
CA ALA A 98 -8.91 8.16 -5.52
C ALA A 98 -8.24 7.39 -6.65
N LEU A 99 -6.99 7.72 -6.95
CA LEU A 99 -6.20 7.04 -7.98
C LEU A 99 -5.91 5.56 -7.68
N LEU A 100 -6.04 5.11 -6.44
CA LEU A 100 -5.89 3.70 -6.09
C LEU A 100 -6.98 2.80 -6.71
N GLY A 101 -8.13 3.39 -7.06
CA GLY A 101 -9.22 2.70 -7.76
C GLY A 101 -9.19 2.91 -9.28
N ALA A 102 -8.31 3.75 -9.79
CA ALA A 102 -8.25 4.10 -11.20
C ALA A 102 -7.85 2.91 -12.08
N ARG A 103 -8.27 2.95 -13.34
CA ARG A 103 -7.76 2.07 -14.38
C ARG A 103 -6.37 2.56 -14.77
N CYS A 104 -5.39 1.66 -14.79
CA CYS A 104 -4.02 2.04 -15.06
C CYS A 104 -3.45 1.34 -16.29
N ILE A 105 -2.57 2.04 -16.99
CA ILE A 105 -1.66 1.47 -17.98
C ILE A 105 -0.26 1.53 -17.41
N SER A 106 0.42 0.38 -17.34
CA SER A 106 1.77 0.31 -16.77
C SER A 106 2.80 0.62 -17.84
N VAL A 107 3.75 1.50 -17.50
CA VAL A 107 4.95 1.78 -18.31
C VAL A 107 6.17 1.50 -17.43
N VAL A 108 6.98 0.54 -17.87
CA VAL A 108 8.23 0.15 -17.22
C VAL A 108 9.27 -0.13 -18.30
N GLY A 109 10.54 0.13 -18.00
CA GLY A 109 11.57 -0.11 -19.00
C GLY A 109 12.98 0.13 -18.49
N SER A 110 13.93 0.25 -19.42
CA SER A 110 15.33 0.46 -19.13
C SER A 110 15.57 1.78 -18.39
N ARG A 111 16.57 1.78 -17.52
CA ARG A 111 17.09 3.00 -16.88
C ARG A 111 17.94 3.84 -17.86
N GLU A 112 18.57 3.18 -18.79
CA GLU A 112 19.33 3.80 -19.87
C GLU A 112 18.51 3.71 -21.16
N LEU A 113 18.20 4.86 -21.75
CA LEU A 113 17.36 4.95 -22.94
C LEU A 113 18.16 5.44 -24.11
N THR A 114 17.93 4.82 -25.28
CA THR A 114 18.21 5.43 -26.54
C THR A 114 17.28 6.62 -26.80
N GLU A 115 17.61 7.48 -27.74
CA GLU A 115 16.74 8.59 -28.15
C GLU A 115 15.36 8.10 -28.60
N CYS A 116 15.33 7.05 -29.41
CA CYS A 116 14.10 6.41 -29.86
C CYS A 116 13.28 5.85 -28.68
N GLY A 117 13.92 5.17 -27.71
CA GLY A 117 13.28 4.65 -26.51
C GLY A 117 12.68 5.75 -25.63
N ARG A 118 13.36 6.88 -25.52
CA ARG A 118 12.85 8.06 -24.81
C ARG A 118 11.62 8.63 -25.50
N ALA A 119 11.73 8.87 -26.85
CA ALA A 119 10.61 9.38 -27.61
C ALA A 119 9.37 8.49 -27.53
N PHE A 120 9.56 7.17 -27.56
CA PHE A 120 8.46 6.19 -27.36
C PHE A 120 7.83 6.29 -25.98
N ALA A 121 8.63 6.32 -24.90
CA ALA A 121 8.13 6.40 -23.53
C ALA A 121 7.34 7.71 -23.30
N GLU A 122 7.85 8.84 -23.82
CA GLU A 122 7.15 10.11 -23.76
C GLU A 122 5.85 10.11 -24.57
N ALA A 123 5.83 9.50 -25.75
CA ALA A 123 4.63 9.35 -26.56
C ALA A 123 3.57 8.52 -25.83
N ALA A 124 3.98 7.41 -25.21
CA ALA A 124 3.10 6.59 -24.37
C ALA A 124 2.51 7.40 -23.22
N GLY A 125 3.33 8.18 -22.49
CA GLY A 125 2.87 9.06 -21.42
C GLY A 125 1.85 10.08 -21.90
N ARG A 126 2.09 10.74 -23.05
CA ARG A 126 1.13 11.69 -23.64
C ARG A 126 -0.19 11.03 -24.07
N LEU A 127 -0.16 9.82 -24.60
CA LEU A 127 -1.37 9.08 -24.95
C LEU A 127 -2.19 8.69 -23.72
N ILE A 128 -1.52 8.24 -22.67
CA ILE A 128 -2.19 7.90 -21.40
C ILE A 128 -2.86 9.14 -20.81
N ALA A 129 -2.19 10.30 -20.83
CA ALA A 129 -2.76 11.56 -20.32
C ALA A 129 -4.07 11.98 -21.03
N ARG A 130 -4.26 11.56 -22.28
CA ARG A 130 -5.46 11.87 -23.09
C ARG A 130 -6.55 10.80 -22.96
N SER A 131 -6.34 9.81 -22.14
CA SER A 131 -7.28 8.69 -21.91
C SER A 131 -7.85 8.74 -20.51
N ASP A 132 -8.85 7.88 -20.24
CA ASP A 132 -9.43 7.66 -18.91
C ASP A 132 -8.57 6.76 -18.02
N TYR A 133 -7.27 6.61 -18.32
CA TYR A 133 -6.35 5.78 -17.58
C TYR A 133 -5.34 6.64 -16.82
N ALA A 134 -4.94 6.17 -15.64
CA ALA A 134 -3.76 6.68 -14.97
C ALA A 134 -2.52 5.89 -15.43
N LEU A 135 -1.38 6.56 -15.50
CA LEU A 135 -0.09 5.89 -15.71
C LEU A 135 0.30 5.16 -14.42
N CYS A 136 0.78 3.93 -14.55
CA CYS A 136 1.34 3.17 -13.42
C CYS A 136 2.82 2.86 -13.70
N SER A 137 3.71 3.13 -12.74
CA SER A 137 5.15 2.98 -12.95
C SER A 137 5.90 2.77 -11.63
N GLY A 138 7.16 2.32 -11.71
CA GLY A 138 8.06 2.24 -10.56
C GLY A 138 8.74 3.57 -10.20
N GLY A 139 8.67 4.57 -11.09
CA GLY A 139 9.33 5.86 -10.91
C GLY A 139 10.86 5.81 -11.03
N ALA A 140 11.40 4.77 -11.64
CA ALA A 140 12.84 4.65 -11.87
C ALA A 140 13.32 5.68 -12.92
N MET A 141 14.64 5.93 -12.96
CA MET A 141 15.25 6.68 -14.06
C MET A 141 14.97 5.98 -15.39
N GLY A 142 14.99 6.73 -16.50
CA GLY A 142 14.80 6.18 -17.83
C GLY A 142 13.34 6.15 -18.28
N ALA A 143 12.84 5.00 -18.75
CA ALA A 143 11.52 4.86 -19.37
C ALA A 143 10.37 5.25 -18.44
N ASP A 144 10.42 4.80 -17.20
CA ASP A 144 9.41 5.10 -16.19
C ASP A 144 9.26 6.60 -16.02
N ARG A 145 10.37 7.29 -15.78
CA ARG A 145 10.39 8.73 -15.54
C ARG A 145 10.00 9.54 -16.77
N ALA A 146 10.50 9.16 -17.96
CA ALA A 146 10.15 9.84 -19.21
C ALA A 146 8.64 9.78 -19.49
N ALA A 147 8.03 8.61 -19.31
CA ALA A 147 6.59 8.44 -19.48
C ALA A 147 5.80 9.19 -18.40
N GLN A 148 6.23 9.14 -17.15
CA GLN A 148 5.59 9.83 -16.02
C GLN A 148 5.58 11.34 -16.23
N GLU A 149 6.72 11.95 -16.53
CA GLU A 149 6.83 13.38 -16.76
C GLU A 149 5.98 13.83 -17.95
N ALA A 150 6.00 13.06 -19.05
CA ALA A 150 5.18 13.36 -20.21
C ALA A 150 3.67 13.24 -19.88
N CYS A 151 3.25 12.26 -19.11
CA CYS A 151 1.86 12.11 -18.68
C CYS A 151 1.41 13.30 -17.82
N LEU A 152 2.15 13.62 -16.77
CA LEU A 152 1.80 14.71 -15.84
C LEU A 152 1.83 16.09 -16.54
N LYS A 153 2.83 16.38 -17.40
CA LYS A 153 2.90 17.63 -18.17
C LYS A 153 1.71 17.82 -19.12
N ASN A 154 1.03 16.75 -19.50
CA ASN A 154 -0.16 16.81 -20.36
C ASN A 154 -1.48 16.64 -19.58
N GLY A 155 -1.47 16.88 -18.26
CA GLY A 155 -2.67 16.87 -17.42
C GLY A 155 -3.18 15.48 -17.05
N GLY A 156 -2.39 14.43 -17.30
CA GLY A 156 -2.73 13.06 -16.87
C GLY A 156 -2.41 12.81 -15.41
N SER A 157 -2.79 11.63 -14.92
CA SER A 157 -2.56 11.18 -13.55
C SER A 157 -1.59 10.00 -13.53
N ALA A 158 -0.82 9.87 -12.44
CA ALA A 158 0.13 8.76 -12.27
C ALA A 158 0.06 8.15 -10.88
N VAL A 159 0.17 6.81 -10.83
CA VAL A 159 0.33 6.02 -9.61
C VAL A 159 1.73 5.41 -9.63
N ILE A 160 2.55 5.78 -8.66
CA ILE A 160 3.96 5.38 -8.62
C ILE A 160 4.21 4.43 -7.45
N PHE A 161 4.89 3.33 -7.72
CA PHE A 161 5.35 2.34 -6.73
C PHE A 161 6.87 2.46 -6.56
N PRO A 162 7.36 3.43 -5.77
CA PRO A 162 8.80 3.66 -5.67
C PRO A 162 9.50 2.52 -4.94
N ALA A 163 10.69 2.16 -5.40
CA ALA A 163 11.56 1.20 -4.69
C ALA A 163 12.21 1.82 -3.44
N GLY A 164 12.23 3.15 -3.34
CA GLY A 164 12.80 3.90 -2.23
C GLY A 164 11.78 4.20 -1.12
N ARG A 165 12.18 5.07 -0.19
CA ARG A 165 11.32 5.51 0.89
C ARG A 165 10.24 6.46 0.37
N LEU A 166 8.99 6.21 0.75
CA LEU A 166 7.87 7.06 0.35
C LEU A 166 7.98 8.49 0.91
N LEU A 167 8.71 8.66 2.03
CA LEU A 167 9.02 9.97 2.60
C LEU A 167 9.81 10.88 1.65
N ASP A 168 10.67 10.29 0.83
CA ASP A 168 11.57 11.01 -0.07
C ASP A 168 10.91 11.28 -1.45
N CYS A 169 9.68 10.78 -1.64
CA CYS A 169 8.94 10.96 -2.89
C CYS A 169 8.13 12.26 -2.85
N PRO A 170 8.36 13.21 -3.78
CA PRO A 170 7.50 14.37 -3.92
C PRO A 170 6.12 13.94 -4.42
N VAL A 171 5.07 14.60 -3.94
CA VAL A 171 3.75 14.56 -4.58
C VAL A 171 3.75 15.67 -5.61
N GLN A 172 3.62 15.32 -6.86
CA GLN A 172 3.40 16.30 -7.93
C GLN A 172 1.90 16.57 -7.97
N ALA A 173 1.56 17.84 -7.75
CA ALA A 173 0.18 18.34 -7.88
C ALA A 173 -0.17 18.48 -9.37
#